data_001fbd19ccf11e56d39126b8050739a2
#
_entry.id   001fbd19ccf11e56d39126b8050739a2
#
_cell.length_a   1.000
_cell.length_b   1.000
_cell.length_c   1.000
_cell.angle_alpha   90.00
_cell.angle_beta   90.00
_cell.angle_gamma   90.00
#
_symmetry.space_group_name_H-M   'P 1'
#
loop_
_entity.id
_entity.type
_entity.pdbx_description
1 polymer ?
#
loop_
_entity_poly.entity_id
_entity_poly.type
_entity_poly.pdbx_seq_one_letter_code
_entity_poly.pdbx_strand_id
1 'polypeptide(L)'
;SKNYDIKILNESGLFFHDENKKIYVERFRNRIIFPINSLSGKPMAFGGRIIDTKNKYAKYINSPETNFFRKGNNLYNLDRVRKISHKFDEVFLVEGYMDVIGLSKFQIENCIANLGTALTDKQIYMVTQFFDNIVICFDGDESGYKAAIRAAENSIKSILPDKQIYFLFLPDGEDPDTFVEKKGKNEFLDFYKNNKI
;
A
#
# COMPACT_ATOMS: atom_id res chain seq x y z
N SER A 1 13.97 -11.58 28.99
CA SER A 1 13.13 -11.86 27.80
C SER A 1 11.84 -12.49 28.25
N LYS A 2 10.69 -11.96 27.79
CA LYS A 2 9.39 -12.60 28.04
C LYS A 2 9.34 -13.88 27.21
N ASN A 3 9.12 -15.01 27.85
CA ASN A 3 8.92 -16.29 27.15
C ASN A 3 7.50 -16.28 26.54
N TYR A 4 7.42 -16.06 25.24
CA TYR A 4 6.17 -16.25 24.50
C TYR A 4 6.02 -17.71 24.08
N ASP A 5 4.77 -18.18 24.06
CA ASP A 5 4.42 -19.49 23.52
C ASP A 5 4.86 -19.60 22.04
N ILE A 6 5.43 -20.74 21.67
CA ILE A 6 5.86 -21.05 20.29
C ILE A 6 4.72 -20.87 19.30
N LYS A 7 3.49 -21.23 19.69
CA LYS A 7 2.30 -21.02 18.86
C LYS A 7 2.08 -19.56 18.54
N ILE A 8 2.22 -18.66 19.51
CA ILE A 8 2.10 -17.21 19.33
C ILE A 8 3.20 -16.69 18.41
N LEU A 9 4.43 -17.18 18.54
CA LEU A 9 5.54 -16.78 17.67
C LEU A 9 5.27 -17.16 16.21
N ASN A 10 4.77 -18.37 15.97
CA ASN A 10 4.41 -18.84 14.62
C ASN A 10 3.26 -18.01 14.00
N GLU A 11 2.20 -17.75 14.77
CA GLU A 11 1.01 -17.06 14.30
C GLU A 11 1.20 -15.55 14.14
N SER A 12 2.19 -14.96 14.81
CA SER A 12 2.43 -13.50 14.78
C SER A 12 2.92 -12.97 13.43
N GLY A 13 3.52 -13.83 12.60
CA GLY A 13 4.19 -13.42 11.36
C GLY A 13 5.46 -12.58 11.56
N LEU A 14 5.92 -12.38 12.81
CA LEU A 14 7.14 -11.64 13.15
C LEU A 14 8.39 -12.49 13.11
N PHE A 15 8.22 -13.79 13.17
CA PHE A 15 9.29 -14.78 13.18
C PHE A 15 9.06 -15.81 12.08
N PHE A 16 10.10 -16.48 11.68
CA PHE A 16 10.04 -17.69 10.89
C PHE A 16 10.96 -18.74 11.50
N HIS A 17 10.60 -20.01 11.34
CA HIS A 17 11.42 -21.13 11.80
C HIS A 17 12.50 -21.43 10.73
N ASP A 18 13.77 -21.35 11.13
CA ASP A 18 14.89 -21.80 10.29
C ASP A 18 15.09 -23.31 10.52
N GLU A 19 14.66 -24.11 9.57
CA GLU A 19 14.71 -25.58 9.65
C GLU A 19 16.14 -26.12 9.77
N ASN A 20 17.12 -25.43 9.16
CA ASN A 20 18.52 -25.87 9.21
C ASN A 20 19.14 -25.63 10.59
N LYS A 21 18.79 -24.51 11.22
CA LYS A 21 19.34 -24.13 12.53
C LYS A 21 18.43 -24.54 13.68
N LYS A 22 17.21 -24.98 13.40
CA LYS A 22 16.16 -25.32 14.40
C LYS A 22 15.90 -24.20 15.41
N ILE A 23 15.91 -22.94 14.92
CA ILE A 23 15.68 -21.74 15.75
C ILE A 23 14.64 -20.82 15.10
N TYR A 24 13.99 -20.00 15.90
CA TYR A 24 13.18 -18.89 15.43
C TYR A 24 14.06 -17.69 15.11
N VAL A 25 13.83 -17.12 13.94
CA VAL A 25 14.58 -15.96 13.44
C VAL A 25 13.58 -14.81 13.21
N GLU A 26 13.97 -13.63 13.65
CA GLU A 26 13.20 -12.42 13.44
C GLU A 26 13.10 -12.07 11.95
N ARG A 27 11.87 -11.83 11.46
CA ARG A 27 11.62 -11.53 10.06
C ARG A 27 12.14 -10.15 9.62
N PHE A 28 12.03 -9.16 10.49
CA PHE A 28 12.26 -7.75 10.15
C PHE A 28 13.61 -7.19 10.62
N ARG A 29 14.65 -8.01 10.65
CA ARG A 29 15.99 -7.56 11.07
C ARG A 29 16.55 -6.49 10.14
N ASN A 30 17.19 -5.46 10.73
CA ASN A 30 17.81 -4.33 10.03
C ASN A 30 16.86 -3.62 9.05
N ARG A 31 15.61 -3.37 9.48
CA ARG A 31 14.60 -2.72 8.68
C ARG A 31 13.90 -1.59 9.41
N ILE A 32 13.55 -0.57 8.66
CA ILE A 32 12.55 0.42 9.08
C ILE A 32 11.20 -0.26 8.98
N ILE A 33 10.38 -0.15 10.04
CA ILE A 33 9.11 -0.84 10.17
C ILE A 33 7.95 0.13 9.89
N PHE A 34 7.03 -0.30 9.08
CA PHE A 34 5.79 0.39 8.73
C PHE A 34 4.61 -0.42 9.25
N PRO A 35 3.92 0.02 10.32
CA PRO A 35 2.74 -0.68 10.80
C PRO A 35 1.62 -0.67 9.77
N ILE A 36 1.04 -1.84 9.51
CA ILE A 36 -0.16 -2.01 8.70
C ILE A 36 -1.32 -2.18 9.68
N ASN A 37 -2.23 -1.22 9.67
CA ASN A 37 -3.31 -1.15 10.64
C ASN A 37 -4.61 -1.72 10.07
N SER A 38 -5.43 -2.27 10.96
CA SER A 38 -6.86 -2.50 10.68
C SER A 38 -7.59 -1.18 10.51
N LEU A 39 -8.81 -1.19 9.99
CA LEU A 39 -9.65 0.01 9.91
C LEU A 39 -9.85 0.69 11.27
N SER A 40 -9.82 -0.06 12.38
CA SER A 40 -9.91 0.53 13.72
C SER A 40 -8.62 1.22 14.19
N GLY A 41 -7.53 1.17 13.42
CA GLY A 41 -6.23 1.77 13.75
C GLY A 41 -5.33 0.90 14.62
N LYS A 42 -5.67 -0.39 14.82
CA LYS A 42 -4.82 -1.33 15.56
C LYS A 42 -3.84 -2.02 14.61
N PRO A 43 -2.53 -2.08 14.93
CA PRO A 43 -1.56 -2.82 14.13
C PRO A 43 -1.95 -4.29 14.00
N MET A 44 -1.95 -4.80 12.79
CA MET A 44 -2.27 -6.20 12.47
C MET A 44 -1.16 -6.89 11.67
N ALA A 45 -0.28 -6.11 11.05
CA ALA A 45 0.85 -6.58 10.27
C ALA A 45 1.92 -5.48 10.17
N PHE A 46 3.03 -5.80 9.52
CA PHE A 46 4.13 -4.87 9.31
C PHE A 46 4.68 -4.99 7.89
N GLY A 47 5.03 -3.85 7.31
CA GLY A 47 5.97 -3.73 6.22
C GLY A 47 7.37 -3.41 6.75
N GLY A 48 8.42 -3.79 6.03
CA GLY A 48 9.78 -3.47 6.40
C GLY A 48 10.66 -3.14 5.21
N ARG A 49 11.30 -1.96 5.21
CA ARG A 49 12.31 -1.56 4.24
C ARG A 49 13.70 -1.76 4.82
N ILE A 50 14.59 -2.44 4.10
CA ILE A 50 15.97 -2.64 4.54
C ILE A 50 16.71 -1.30 4.67
N ILE A 51 17.48 -1.15 5.75
CA ILE A 51 18.28 0.07 5.99
C ILE A 51 19.55 0.05 5.12
N ASP A 52 20.22 -1.10 5.06
CA ASP A 52 21.47 -1.26 4.31
C ASP A 52 21.19 -1.86 2.94
N THR A 53 21.30 -1.03 1.89
CA THR A 53 21.06 -1.41 0.49
C THR A 53 22.18 -2.25 -0.13
N LYS A 54 23.34 -2.41 0.53
CA LYS A 54 24.44 -3.26 0.05
C LYS A 54 24.18 -4.75 0.26
N ASN A 55 23.17 -5.10 1.06
CA ASN A 55 22.80 -6.48 1.31
C ASN A 55 21.97 -7.08 0.16
N LYS A 56 22.19 -8.38 -0.12
CA LYS A 56 21.43 -9.16 -1.12
C LYS A 56 19.99 -9.49 -0.72
N TYR A 57 19.49 -8.94 0.38
CA TYR A 57 18.12 -9.18 0.84
C TYR A 57 17.11 -8.29 0.11
N ALA A 58 15.87 -8.76 0.03
CA ALA A 58 14.78 -8.00 -0.57
C ALA A 58 14.67 -6.59 0.05
N LYS A 59 14.57 -5.56 -0.81
CA LYS A 59 14.44 -4.14 -0.42
C LYS A 59 13.24 -3.93 0.50
N TYR A 60 12.11 -4.56 0.17
CA TYR A 60 10.87 -4.54 0.95
C TYR A 60 10.40 -5.94 1.28
N ILE A 61 9.84 -6.12 2.47
CA ILE A 61 9.13 -7.32 2.90
C ILE A 61 7.87 -6.92 3.66
N ASN A 62 6.84 -7.74 3.58
CA ASN A 62 5.65 -7.60 4.40
C ASN A 62 5.49 -8.82 5.30
N SER A 63 4.68 -8.70 6.35
CA SER A 63 4.20 -9.84 7.12
C SER A 63 3.61 -10.89 6.17
N PRO A 64 3.74 -12.17 6.46
CA PRO A 64 3.04 -13.23 5.75
C PRO A 64 1.53 -13.13 6.01
N GLU A 65 0.75 -13.85 5.23
CA GLU A 65 -0.66 -14.08 5.55
C GLU A 65 -0.78 -14.75 6.93
N THR A 66 -1.71 -14.26 7.74
CA THR A 66 -2.02 -14.81 9.07
C THR A 66 -3.52 -14.89 9.26
N ASN A 67 -3.98 -15.44 10.39
CA ASN A 67 -5.41 -15.42 10.74
C ASN A 67 -5.99 -14.01 10.87
N PHE A 68 -5.14 -13.01 11.15
CA PHE A 68 -5.53 -11.61 11.37
C PHE A 68 -5.24 -10.70 10.18
N PHE A 69 -4.38 -11.12 9.26
CA PHE A 69 -3.90 -10.29 8.17
C PHE A 69 -3.91 -11.03 6.83
N ARG A 70 -4.62 -10.47 5.87
CA ARG A 70 -4.60 -10.87 4.46
C ARG A 70 -4.36 -9.65 3.59
N LYS A 71 -3.31 -9.65 2.79
CA LYS A 71 -2.91 -8.51 1.95
C LYS A 71 -4.03 -8.04 1.03
N GLY A 72 -4.70 -8.97 0.36
CA GLY A 72 -5.81 -8.68 -0.54
C GLY A 72 -7.09 -8.15 0.14
N ASN A 73 -7.13 -8.09 1.47
CA ASN A 73 -8.25 -7.54 2.23
C ASN A 73 -7.86 -6.28 3.02
N ASN A 74 -6.68 -5.73 2.79
CA ASN A 74 -6.16 -4.59 3.55
C ASN A 74 -5.46 -3.61 2.62
N LEU A 75 -5.50 -2.33 2.99
CA LEU A 75 -4.82 -1.23 2.33
C LEU A 75 -4.04 -0.43 3.38
N TYR A 76 -2.81 -0.08 3.05
CA TYR A 76 -1.99 0.76 3.90
C TYR A 76 -2.59 2.16 4.00
N ASN A 77 -2.59 2.75 5.21
CA ASN A 77 -3.06 4.09 5.53
C ASN A 77 -4.58 4.32 5.44
N LEU A 78 -5.39 3.34 5.03
CA LEU A 78 -6.84 3.53 4.93
C LEU A 78 -7.49 3.85 6.29
N ASP A 79 -6.94 3.34 7.39
CA ASP A 79 -7.39 3.62 8.76
C ASP A 79 -7.32 5.10 9.12
N ARG A 80 -6.38 5.85 8.54
CA ARG A 80 -6.20 7.30 8.74
C ARG A 80 -7.02 8.09 7.74
N VAL A 81 -6.91 7.74 6.47
CA VAL A 81 -7.54 8.49 5.36
C VAL A 81 -9.06 8.47 5.47
N ARG A 82 -9.68 7.35 5.87
CA ARG A 82 -11.12 7.28 6.08
C ARG A 82 -11.66 8.28 7.13
N LYS A 83 -10.83 8.69 8.11
CA LYS A 83 -11.22 9.66 9.14
C LYS A 83 -11.31 11.09 8.63
N ILE A 84 -10.63 11.34 7.53
CA ILE A 84 -10.58 12.65 6.86
C ILE A 84 -11.25 12.64 5.49
N SER A 85 -11.94 11.55 5.13
CA SER A 85 -12.57 11.38 3.81
C SER A 85 -13.51 12.54 3.46
N HIS A 86 -14.23 13.09 4.45
CA HIS A 86 -15.12 14.26 4.27
C HIS A 86 -14.43 15.54 3.79
N LYS A 87 -13.10 15.58 3.74
CA LYS A 87 -12.31 16.73 3.26
C LYS A 87 -11.90 16.61 1.79
N PHE A 88 -12.16 15.47 1.16
CA PHE A 88 -11.65 15.14 -0.17
C PHE A 88 -12.72 14.48 -1.01
N ASP A 89 -12.79 14.85 -2.27
CA ASP A 89 -13.69 14.23 -3.25
C ASP A 89 -13.14 12.90 -3.78
N GLU A 90 -11.81 12.73 -3.74
CA GLU A 90 -11.12 11.54 -4.23
C GLU A 90 -10.08 11.01 -3.25
N VAL A 91 -9.66 9.77 -3.50
CA VAL A 91 -8.51 9.14 -2.84
C VAL A 91 -7.53 8.62 -3.89
N PHE A 92 -6.24 8.85 -3.68
CA PHE A 92 -5.16 8.29 -4.49
C PHE A 92 -4.79 6.91 -3.95
N LEU A 93 -4.84 5.90 -4.82
CA LEU A 93 -4.38 4.55 -4.52
C LEU A 93 -3.10 4.32 -5.29
N VAL A 94 -2.01 4.11 -4.57
CA VAL A 94 -0.65 3.93 -5.11
C VAL A 94 -0.14 2.51 -4.86
N GLU A 95 1.02 2.15 -5.42
CA GLU A 95 1.56 0.80 -5.34
C GLU A 95 2.17 0.46 -3.98
N GLY A 96 2.84 1.43 -3.35
CA GLY A 96 3.62 1.19 -2.14
C GLY A 96 3.42 2.20 -1.02
N TYR A 97 3.77 1.80 0.18
CA TYR A 97 3.68 2.69 1.34
C TYR A 97 4.74 3.82 1.34
N MET A 98 5.77 3.72 0.52
CA MET A 98 6.71 4.84 0.34
C MET A 98 6.08 5.96 -0.45
N ASP A 99 5.28 5.64 -1.47
CA ASP A 99 4.54 6.64 -2.24
C ASP A 99 3.55 7.39 -1.37
N VAL A 100 2.85 6.67 -0.47
CA VAL A 100 1.97 7.31 0.55
C VAL A 100 2.75 8.28 1.42
N ILE A 101 3.94 7.90 1.88
CA ILE A 101 4.76 8.75 2.74
C ILE A 101 5.30 9.94 1.96
N GLY A 102 5.76 9.73 0.73
CA GLY A 102 6.22 10.80 -0.17
C GLY A 102 5.13 11.82 -0.45
N LEU A 103 3.96 11.38 -0.88
CA LEU A 103 2.82 12.26 -1.11
C LEU A 103 2.39 13.01 0.17
N SER A 104 2.37 12.32 1.32
CA SER A 104 2.02 12.92 2.61
C SER A 104 3.01 14.01 3.05
N LYS A 105 4.32 13.86 2.76
CA LYS A 105 5.36 14.88 2.99
C LYS A 105 5.01 16.20 2.29
N PHE A 106 4.35 16.11 1.16
CA PHE A 106 3.87 17.27 0.38
C PHE A 106 2.39 17.61 0.64
N GLN A 107 1.84 17.15 1.76
CA GLN A 107 0.46 17.45 2.18
C GLN A 107 -0.63 16.92 1.22
N ILE A 108 -0.36 15.82 0.55
CA ILE A 108 -1.37 15.02 -0.17
C ILE A 108 -1.73 13.88 0.76
N GLU A 109 -2.73 14.13 1.63
CA GLU A 109 -3.05 13.24 2.76
C GLU A 109 -4.05 12.14 2.40
N ASN A 110 -4.82 12.32 1.33
CA ASN A 110 -5.83 11.38 0.83
C ASN A 110 -5.20 10.27 -0.04
N CYS A 111 -4.16 9.63 0.48
CA CYS A 111 -3.40 8.60 -0.23
C CYS A 111 -3.34 7.29 0.56
N ILE A 112 -3.63 6.18 -0.11
CA ILE A 112 -3.59 4.81 0.41
C ILE A 112 -2.75 3.93 -0.52
N ALA A 113 -2.23 2.81 -0.02
CA ALA A 113 -1.44 1.93 -0.87
C ALA A 113 -1.87 0.47 -0.80
N ASN A 114 -1.60 -0.23 -1.89
CA ASN A 114 -1.62 -1.67 -1.94
C ASN A 114 -0.40 -2.26 -1.19
N LEU A 115 -0.43 -3.56 -0.93
CA LEU A 115 0.57 -4.26 -0.10
C LEU A 115 1.42 -5.25 -0.89
N GLY A 116 1.75 -4.88 -2.15
CA GLY A 116 2.58 -5.70 -3.03
C GLY A 116 1.85 -6.93 -3.58
N THR A 117 0.56 -6.80 -3.83
CA THR A 117 -0.28 -7.78 -4.52
C THR A 117 -1.07 -7.08 -5.61
N ALA A 118 -1.67 -7.82 -6.53
CA ALA A 118 -2.65 -7.22 -7.43
C ALA A 118 -3.83 -6.64 -6.62
N LEU A 119 -4.34 -5.50 -7.07
CA LEU A 119 -5.52 -4.87 -6.47
C LEU A 119 -6.73 -5.80 -6.60
N THR A 120 -7.40 -6.05 -5.48
CA THR A 120 -8.55 -6.98 -5.43
C THR A 120 -9.88 -6.23 -5.45
N ASP A 121 -10.94 -6.92 -5.87
CA ASP A 121 -12.33 -6.47 -5.79
C ASP A 121 -12.73 -6.04 -4.37
N LYS A 122 -12.28 -6.80 -3.37
CA LYS A 122 -12.55 -6.49 -1.96
C LYS A 122 -11.89 -5.19 -1.50
N GLN A 123 -10.68 -4.91 -1.97
CA GLN A 123 -9.98 -3.65 -1.67
C GLN A 123 -10.71 -2.47 -2.30
N ILE A 124 -11.12 -2.59 -3.56
CA ILE A 124 -11.90 -1.56 -4.26
C ILE A 124 -13.23 -1.31 -3.51
N TYR A 125 -13.99 -2.36 -3.23
CA TYR A 125 -15.23 -2.24 -2.47
C TYR A 125 -15.03 -1.57 -1.11
N MET A 126 -13.93 -1.88 -0.42
CA MET A 126 -13.61 -1.25 0.87
C MET A 126 -13.39 0.26 0.74
N VAL A 127 -12.73 0.71 -0.31
CA VAL A 127 -12.47 2.14 -0.55
C VAL A 127 -13.75 2.88 -0.92
N THR A 128 -14.64 2.26 -1.72
CA THR A 128 -15.92 2.87 -2.14
C THR A 128 -16.88 3.14 -0.97
N GLN A 129 -16.64 2.55 0.19
CA GLN A 129 -17.41 2.87 1.40
C GLN A 129 -17.10 4.27 1.97
N PHE A 130 -15.99 4.88 1.56
CA PHE A 130 -15.52 6.16 2.11
C PHE A 130 -15.32 7.24 1.04
N PHE A 131 -15.17 6.86 -0.22
CA PHE A 131 -14.89 7.78 -1.33
C PHE A 131 -15.76 7.47 -2.54
N ASP A 132 -16.17 8.51 -3.23
CA ASP A 132 -16.91 8.40 -4.48
C ASP A 132 -15.97 8.27 -5.69
N ASN A 133 -14.77 8.87 -5.59
CA ASN A 133 -13.77 8.85 -6.63
C ASN A 133 -12.49 8.15 -6.13
N ILE A 134 -12.01 7.17 -6.89
CA ILE A 134 -10.74 6.47 -6.64
C ILE A 134 -9.83 6.75 -7.83
N VAL A 135 -8.64 7.28 -7.55
CA VAL A 135 -7.59 7.51 -8.56
C VAL A 135 -6.48 6.49 -8.34
N ILE A 136 -6.36 5.52 -9.22
CA ILE A 136 -5.32 4.51 -9.16
C ILE A 136 -4.10 5.03 -9.91
N CYS A 137 -3.03 5.32 -9.17
CA CYS A 137 -1.77 5.81 -9.73
C CYS A 137 -0.83 4.64 -9.99
N PHE A 138 -0.30 4.58 -11.19
CA PHE A 138 0.66 3.58 -11.63
C PHE A 138 1.99 4.22 -11.96
N ASP A 139 3.06 3.48 -11.69
CA ASP A 139 4.40 3.85 -12.10
C ASP A 139 4.47 3.96 -13.63
N GLY A 140 5.31 4.86 -14.14
CA GLY A 140 5.50 5.10 -15.56
C GLY A 140 6.35 4.03 -16.23
N ASP A 141 5.96 2.76 -16.10
CA ASP A 141 6.67 1.62 -16.69
C ASP A 141 5.71 0.53 -17.22
N GLU A 142 6.28 -0.47 -17.89
CA GLU A 142 5.52 -1.59 -18.44
C GLU A 142 4.80 -2.41 -17.35
N SER A 143 5.37 -2.47 -16.14
CA SER A 143 4.79 -3.17 -15.00
C SER A 143 3.52 -2.45 -14.52
N GLY A 144 3.58 -1.12 -14.39
CA GLY A 144 2.45 -0.28 -14.04
C GLY A 144 1.30 -0.39 -15.05
N TYR A 145 1.60 -0.43 -16.35
CA TYR A 145 0.57 -0.64 -17.38
C TYR A 145 -0.13 -2.00 -17.26
N LYS A 146 0.65 -3.08 -17.04
CA LYS A 146 0.09 -4.41 -16.81
C LYS A 146 -0.74 -4.48 -15.52
N ALA A 147 -0.31 -3.77 -14.48
CA ALA A 147 -1.07 -3.67 -13.23
C ALA A 147 -2.39 -2.92 -13.43
N ALA A 148 -2.41 -1.87 -14.26
CA ALA A 148 -3.61 -1.10 -14.59
C ALA A 148 -4.67 -1.96 -15.29
N ILE A 149 -4.30 -2.78 -16.27
CA ILE A 149 -5.24 -3.68 -16.94
C ILE A 149 -5.89 -4.62 -15.93
N ARG A 150 -5.11 -5.25 -15.06
CA ARG A 150 -5.65 -6.15 -14.01
C ARG A 150 -6.54 -5.41 -13.01
N ALA A 151 -6.16 -4.18 -12.65
CA ALA A 151 -6.97 -3.34 -11.77
C ALA A 151 -8.31 -2.99 -12.42
N ALA A 152 -8.33 -2.65 -13.71
CA ALA A 152 -9.54 -2.38 -14.47
C ALA A 152 -10.47 -3.60 -14.50
N GLU A 153 -9.96 -4.78 -14.83
CA GLU A 153 -10.73 -6.04 -14.86
C GLU A 153 -11.36 -6.36 -13.49
N ASN A 154 -10.63 -6.14 -12.40
CA ASN A 154 -11.13 -6.37 -11.04
C ASN A 154 -12.13 -5.28 -10.62
N SER A 155 -11.94 -4.04 -11.06
CA SER A 155 -12.81 -2.90 -10.73
C SER A 155 -14.22 -3.05 -11.29
N ILE A 156 -14.35 -3.53 -12.52
CA ILE A 156 -15.66 -3.71 -13.20
C ILE A 156 -16.60 -4.57 -12.36
N LYS A 157 -16.09 -5.54 -11.62
CA LYS A 157 -16.90 -6.47 -10.80
C LYS A 157 -17.42 -5.86 -9.50
N SER A 158 -16.81 -4.78 -9.04
CA SER A 158 -16.98 -4.28 -7.65
C SER A 158 -17.34 -2.80 -7.58
N ILE A 159 -17.35 -2.09 -8.71
CA ILE A 159 -17.72 -0.69 -8.74
C ILE A 159 -19.23 -0.53 -8.52
N LEU A 160 -19.59 0.37 -7.63
CA LEU A 160 -20.98 0.77 -7.41
C LEU A 160 -21.41 1.83 -8.46
N PRO A 161 -22.70 1.92 -8.82
CA PRO A 161 -23.16 2.79 -9.90
C PRO A 161 -22.85 4.29 -9.73
N ASP A 162 -22.68 4.74 -8.49
CA ASP A 162 -22.41 6.14 -8.12
C ASP A 162 -20.92 6.41 -7.88
N LYS A 163 -20.03 5.42 -8.10
CA LYS A 163 -18.59 5.52 -7.86
C LYS A 163 -17.83 5.61 -9.17
N GLN A 164 -16.71 6.31 -9.14
CA GLN A 164 -15.83 6.48 -10.30
C GLN A 164 -14.42 5.99 -9.97
N ILE A 165 -13.81 5.30 -10.91
CA ILE A 165 -12.41 4.88 -10.84
C ILE A 165 -11.70 5.50 -12.02
N TYR A 166 -10.64 6.23 -11.70
CA TYR A 166 -9.74 6.85 -12.66
C TYR A 166 -8.39 6.16 -12.62
N PHE A 167 -7.73 6.14 -13.75
CA PHE A 167 -6.36 5.63 -13.89
C PHE A 167 -5.43 6.81 -14.20
N LEU A 168 -4.32 6.88 -13.49
CA LEU A 168 -3.29 7.88 -13.69
C LEU A 168 -1.97 7.17 -13.92
N PHE A 169 -1.39 7.35 -15.10
CA PHE A 169 -0.05 6.88 -15.43
C PHE A 169 0.93 8.03 -15.28
N LEU A 170 1.95 7.83 -14.46
CA LEU A 170 3.01 8.80 -14.32
C LEU A 170 3.96 8.78 -15.54
N PRO A 171 4.76 9.82 -15.77
CA PRO A 171 5.75 9.82 -16.83
C PRO A 171 6.77 8.69 -16.67
N ASP A 172 7.38 8.29 -17.77
CA ASP A 172 8.38 7.20 -17.81
C ASP A 172 9.45 7.34 -16.73
N GLY A 173 9.60 6.28 -15.92
CA GLY A 173 10.58 6.18 -14.85
C GLY A 173 10.25 6.97 -13.58
N GLU A 174 9.05 7.55 -13.48
CA GLU A 174 8.57 8.20 -12.26
C GLU A 174 7.60 7.29 -11.50
N ASP A 175 7.69 7.35 -10.17
CA ASP A 175 6.67 6.91 -9.23
C ASP A 175 6.07 8.12 -8.49
N PRO A 176 4.98 7.98 -7.73
CA PRO A 176 4.36 9.11 -7.04
C PRO A 176 5.29 9.87 -6.09
N ASP A 177 6.18 9.16 -5.38
CA ASP A 177 7.17 9.74 -4.46
C ASP A 177 8.18 10.60 -5.23
N THR A 178 8.80 10.05 -6.28
CA THR A 178 9.80 10.77 -7.10
C THR A 178 9.19 11.93 -7.87
N PHE A 179 7.98 11.76 -8.40
CA PHE A 179 7.31 12.84 -9.13
C PHE A 179 7.04 14.04 -8.22
N VAL A 180 6.44 13.82 -7.04
CA VAL A 180 6.10 14.90 -6.12
C VAL A 180 7.36 15.55 -5.52
N GLU A 181 8.43 14.79 -5.31
CA GLU A 181 9.71 15.32 -4.82
C GLU A 181 10.36 16.26 -5.84
N LYS A 182 10.27 15.96 -7.13
CA LYS A 182 10.83 16.79 -8.20
C LYS A 182 9.97 18.00 -8.57
N LYS A 183 8.65 17.82 -8.58
CA LYS A 183 7.70 18.78 -9.16
C LYS A 183 6.84 19.51 -8.12
N GLY A 184 6.69 18.95 -6.95
CA GLY A 184 5.85 19.49 -5.87
C GLY A 184 4.36 19.16 -6.01
N LYS A 185 3.61 19.54 -4.98
CA LYS A 185 2.18 19.23 -4.84
C LYS A 185 1.32 19.78 -5.98
N ASN A 186 1.50 21.04 -6.32
CA ASN A 186 0.63 21.71 -7.30
C ASN A 186 0.76 21.05 -8.67
N GLU A 187 1.98 20.76 -9.10
CA GLU A 187 2.23 20.10 -10.38
C GLU A 187 1.66 18.66 -10.39
N PHE A 188 1.74 17.93 -9.27
CA PHE A 188 1.11 16.61 -9.16
C PHE A 188 -0.41 16.69 -9.31
N LEU A 189 -1.06 17.65 -8.64
CA LEU A 189 -2.51 17.82 -8.73
C LEU A 189 -2.96 18.29 -10.10
N ASP A 190 -2.20 19.18 -10.75
CA ASP A 190 -2.49 19.63 -12.10
C ASP A 190 -2.25 18.53 -13.13
N PHE A 191 -1.18 17.73 -12.97
CA PHE A 191 -0.93 16.55 -13.78
C PHE A 191 -2.08 15.53 -13.65
N TYR A 192 -2.52 15.24 -12.44
CA TYR A 192 -3.66 14.37 -12.19
C TYR A 192 -4.92 14.85 -12.91
N LYS A 193 -5.28 16.14 -12.77
CA LYS A 193 -6.50 16.69 -13.37
C LYS A 193 -6.50 16.59 -14.90
N ASN A 194 -5.34 16.73 -15.52
CA ASN A 194 -5.21 16.79 -16.98
C ASN A 194 -4.97 15.42 -17.64
N ASN A 195 -4.54 14.41 -16.88
CA ASN A 195 -4.08 13.12 -17.45
C ASN A 195 -4.83 11.88 -16.92
N LYS A 196 -5.75 12.04 -15.98
CA LYS A 196 -6.57 10.90 -15.53
C LYS A 196 -7.52 10.45 -16.63
N ILE A 197 -7.68 9.16 -16.78
CA ILE A 197 -8.59 8.50 -17.73
C ILE A 197 -9.59 7.61 -17.00
#